data_c20b8edfc18c272b5a45f671e9e9b1b9
#
_entry.id   c20b8edfc18c272b5a45f671e9e9b1b9
#
_cell.length_a   1.000
_cell.length_b   1.000
_cell.length_c   1.000
_cell.angle_alpha   90.00
_cell.angle_beta   90.00
_cell.angle_gamma   90.00
#
_symmetry.space_group_name_H-M   'P 1'
#
loop_
_entity.id
_entity.type
_entity.pdbx_description
1 polymer ?
#
loop_
_entity_poly.entity_id
_entity_poly.type
_entity_poly.pdbx_seq_one_letter_code
_entity_poly.pdbx_strand_id
1 'polypeptide(L)'
;MVARIIDGKVVSADVKSRVMGAVRELKAVGVQPCLATVLVGDDPASATYVESKHKDAKEVGIITRDHRLAATFKQNELLELVQLLNNDPAVHGILVQLPLPSHIHEFDILTSLNPLKDVDGLTPYNIGMLQSGIAALKPCTPSGIMELLDYYKIDISGMDVVIVNRSNLVGKPLLTLMLERDATVTICHSKTKDLNEKLRNADLVVTAVGNRQRFTLTANMVKEDVVIIDVGIARLNGRLTGDLDFDSVKQKASWITPVPGGVGLMTRAMLLKNTVTAASLMKREMRM
;
A
#
# COMPACT_ATOMS: atom_id res chain seq x y z
N MET A 1 22.21 -12.40 16.74
CA MET A 1 20.86 -12.92 17.10
C MET A 1 20.06 -13.10 15.82
N VAL A 2 19.17 -14.09 15.71
CA VAL A 2 18.31 -14.22 14.52
C VAL A 2 17.17 -13.22 14.63
N ALA A 3 16.87 -12.51 13.54
CA ALA A 3 15.85 -11.48 13.48
C ALA A 3 14.46 -11.95 13.93
N ARG A 4 13.75 -11.12 14.66
CA ARG A 4 12.32 -11.29 14.93
C ARG A 4 11.52 -11.01 13.65
N ILE A 5 10.47 -11.79 13.42
CA ILE A 5 9.65 -11.68 12.22
C ILE A 5 8.55 -10.65 12.44
N ILE A 6 8.45 -9.68 11.53
CA ILE A 6 7.30 -8.77 11.42
C ILE A 6 6.25 -9.49 10.58
N ASP A 7 5.35 -10.23 11.23
CA ASP A 7 4.34 -11.05 10.54
C ASP A 7 3.12 -10.24 10.13
N GLY A 8 3.02 -9.97 8.83
CA GLY A 8 1.89 -9.26 8.25
C GLY A 8 0.56 -10.02 8.32
N LYS A 9 0.57 -11.34 8.50
CA LYS A 9 -0.67 -12.13 8.66
C LYS A 9 -1.37 -11.76 9.96
N VAL A 10 -0.62 -11.68 11.05
CA VAL A 10 -1.15 -11.34 12.37
C VAL A 10 -1.73 -9.93 12.35
N VAL A 11 -0.95 -8.97 11.85
CA VAL A 11 -1.36 -7.56 11.85
C VAL A 11 -2.52 -7.30 10.88
N SER A 12 -2.51 -7.90 9.69
CA SER A 12 -3.63 -7.77 8.75
C SER A 12 -4.93 -8.38 9.28
N ALA A 13 -4.87 -9.47 10.07
CA ALA A 13 -6.03 -10.04 10.72
C ALA A 13 -6.61 -9.11 11.80
N ASP A 14 -5.75 -8.45 12.58
CA ASP A 14 -6.16 -7.43 13.55
C ASP A 14 -6.83 -6.23 12.87
N VAL A 15 -6.22 -5.68 11.80
CA VAL A 15 -6.82 -4.60 11.01
C VAL A 15 -8.18 -5.01 10.46
N LYS A 16 -8.30 -6.21 9.87
CA LYS A 16 -9.58 -6.72 9.37
C LYS A 16 -10.63 -6.86 10.48
N SER A 17 -10.26 -7.29 11.67
CA SER A 17 -11.17 -7.36 12.82
C SER A 17 -11.73 -5.98 13.18
N ARG A 18 -10.87 -4.96 13.23
CA ARG A 18 -11.29 -3.57 13.46
C ARG A 18 -12.20 -3.04 12.33
N VAL A 19 -11.88 -3.35 11.08
CA VAL A 19 -12.71 -3.03 9.91
C VAL A 19 -14.08 -3.69 10.00
N MET A 20 -14.18 -4.97 10.39
CA MET A 20 -15.47 -5.65 10.60
C MET A 20 -16.32 -4.95 11.65
N GLY A 21 -15.72 -4.47 12.74
CA GLY A 21 -16.41 -3.67 13.74
C GLY A 21 -17.01 -2.41 13.13
N ALA A 22 -16.20 -1.63 12.43
CA ALA A 22 -16.63 -0.38 11.81
C ALA A 22 -17.68 -0.59 10.69
N VAL A 23 -17.59 -1.70 9.93
CA VAL A 23 -18.65 -2.08 8.96
C VAL A 23 -19.99 -2.33 9.66
N ARG A 24 -20.00 -3.02 10.81
CA ARG A 24 -21.24 -3.25 11.58
C ARG A 24 -21.85 -1.94 12.06
N GLU A 25 -21.03 -1.02 12.57
CA GLU A 25 -21.49 0.31 13.03
C GLU A 25 -22.09 1.12 11.88
N LEU A 26 -21.46 1.11 10.68
CA LEU A 26 -21.99 1.78 9.50
C LEU A 26 -23.32 1.17 9.03
N LYS A 27 -23.42 -0.16 9.03
CA LYS A 27 -24.68 -0.87 8.70
C LYS A 27 -25.81 -0.54 9.66
N ALA A 28 -25.53 -0.44 10.95
CA ALA A 28 -26.53 -0.09 11.98
C ALA A 28 -27.13 1.30 11.75
N VAL A 29 -26.46 2.16 11.01
CA VAL A 29 -26.90 3.51 10.66
C VAL A 29 -27.25 3.67 9.18
N GLY A 30 -27.54 2.56 8.49
CA GLY A 30 -28.05 2.50 7.12
C GLY A 30 -27.00 2.67 6.03
N VAL A 31 -25.69 2.62 6.33
CA VAL A 31 -24.62 2.72 5.34
C VAL A 31 -24.00 1.34 5.10
N GLN A 32 -24.12 0.83 3.89
CA GLN A 32 -23.46 -0.40 3.46
C GLN A 32 -22.18 -0.06 2.68
N PRO A 33 -20.97 -0.20 3.27
CA PRO A 33 -19.73 0.11 2.54
C PRO A 33 -19.62 -0.70 1.25
N CYS A 34 -19.25 -0.04 0.16
CA CYS A 34 -19.12 -0.63 -1.17
C CYS A 34 -17.81 -0.14 -1.83
N LEU A 35 -17.02 -1.10 -2.32
CA LEU A 35 -15.79 -0.90 -3.06
C LEU A 35 -16.02 -1.25 -4.53
N ALA A 36 -15.87 -0.29 -5.43
CA ALA A 36 -15.77 -0.54 -6.86
C ALA A 36 -14.32 -0.78 -7.25
N THR A 37 -14.07 -1.87 -7.98
CA THR A 37 -12.75 -2.20 -8.52
C THR A 37 -12.79 -2.17 -10.03
N VAL A 38 -11.81 -1.52 -10.64
CA VAL A 38 -11.65 -1.42 -12.09
C VAL A 38 -10.33 -2.06 -12.49
N LEU A 39 -10.40 -3.10 -13.30
CA LEU A 39 -9.25 -3.80 -13.89
C LEU A 39 -9.33 -3.66 -15.41
N VAL A 40 -8.29 -3.12 -16.03
CA VAL A 40 -8.18 -3.01 -17.49
C VAL A 40 -7.09 -3.95 -17.98
N GLY A 41 -7.46 -4.89 -18.85
CA GLY A 41 -6.57 -5.92 -19.39
C GLY A 41 -6.60 -7.23 -18.60
N ASP A 42 -5.77 -8.16 -19.05
CA ASP A 42 -5.82 -9.58 -18.64
C ASP A 42 -4.54 -10.00 -17.89
N ASP A 43 -3.76 -9.04 -17.33
CA ASP A 43 -2.56 -9.40 -16.56
C ASP A 43 -2.92 -10.34 -15.40
N PRO A 44 -2.39 -11.59 -15.40
CA PRO A 44 -2.78 -12.58 -14.40
C PRO A 44 -2.40 -12.20 -12.97
N ALA A 45 -1.35 -11.41 -12.80
CA ALA A 45 -0.94 -10.95 -11.47
C ALA A 45 -1.93 -9.93 -10.91
N SER A 46 -2.34 -8.96 -11.74
CA SER A 46 -3.36 -7.97 -11.39
C SER A 46 -4.72 -8.62 -11.11
N ALA A 47 -5.15 -9.59 -11.93
CA ALA A 47 -6.39 -10.34 -11.73
C ALA A 47 -6.39 -11.09 -10.39
N THR A 48 -5.33 -11.84 -10.09
CA THR A 48 -5.16 -12.57 -8.80
C THR A 48 -5.19 -11.60 -7.61
N TYR A 49 -4.61 -10.41 -7.77
CA TYR A 49 -4.56 -9.41 -6.70
C TYR A 49 -5.94 -8.80 -6.44
N VAL A 50 -6.70 -8.49 -7.49
CA VAL A 50 -8.10 -8.03 -7.40
C VAL A 50 -8.99 -9.09 -6.76
N GLU A 51 -8.89 -10.36 -7.16
CA GLU A 51 -9.64 -11.46 -6.53
C GLU A 51 -9.34 -11.59 -5.03
N SER A 52 -8.07 -11.44 -4.64
CA SER A 52 -7.68 -11.43 -3.24
C SER A 52 -8.30 -10.26 -2.47
N LYS A 53 -8.37 -9.06 -3.08
CA LYS A 53 -9.05 -7.88 -2.50
C LYS A 53 -10.55 -8.12 -2.32
N HIS A 54 -11.22 -8.74 -3.30
CA HIS A 54 -12.64 -9.09 -3.22
C HIS A 54 -12.92 -10.10 -2.11
N LYS A 55 -12.09 -11.13 -2.00
CA LYS A 55 -12.20 -12.11 -0.91
C LYS A 55 -12.10 -11.43 0.45
N ASP A 56 -11.08 -10.58 0.63
CA ASP A 56 -10.89 -9.84 1.88
C ASP A 56 -12.04 -8.86 2.17
N ALA A 57 -12.57 -8.17 1.14
CA ALA A 57 -13.72 -7.27 1.28
C ALA A 57 -14.98 -8.02 1.73
N LYS A 58 -15.27 -9.17 1.11
CA LYS A 58 -16.39 -10.03 1.49
C LYS A 58 -16.26 -10.53 2.92
N GLU A 59 -15.07 -10.95 3.33
CA GLU A 59 -14.76 -11.41 4.69
C GLU A 59 -15.15 -10.37 5.75
N VAL A 60 -14.85 -9.08 5.50
CA VAL A 60 -15.15 -7.99 6.44
C VAL A 60 -16.55 -7.39 6.24
N GLY A 61 -17.33 -7.87 5.28
CA GLY A 61 -18.71 -7.43 5.03
C GLY A 61 -18.86 -6.17 4.18
N ILE A 62 -17.81 -5.78 3.42
CA ILE A 62 -17.85 -4.74 2.38
C ILE A 62 -18.38 -5.36 1.08
N ILE A 63 -19.33 -4.70 0.41
CA ILE A 63 -19.79 -5.09 -0.92
C ILE A 63 -18.74 -4.69 -1.96
N THR A 64 -18.56 -5.53 -2.99
CA THR A 64 -17.68 -5.21 -4.12
C THR A 64 -18.48 -5.14 -5.42
N ARG A 65 -18.11 -4.18 -6.27
CA ARG A 65 -18.54 -4.07 -7.66
C ARG A 65 -17.31 -4.19 -8.55
N ASP A 66 -17.28 -5.22 -9.40
CA ASP A 66 -16.12 -5.54 -10.22
C ASP A 66 -16.34 -5.11 -11.68
N HIS A 67 -15.46 -4.29 -12.20
CA HIS A 67 -15.44 -3.83 -13.58
C HIS A 67 -14.19 -4.38 -14.27
N ARG A 68 -14.35 -5.49 -14.99
CA ARG A 68 -13.26 -6.10 -15.81
C ARG A 68 -13.41 -5.63 -17.25
N LEU A 69 -12.44 -4.87 -17.70
CA LEU A 69 -12.45 -4.22 -19.00
C LEU A 69 -11.38 -4.84 -19.90
N ALA A 70 -11.67 -4.96 -21.19
CA ALA A 70 -10.70 -5.47 -22.16
C ALA A 70 -9.43 -4.59 -22.23
N ALA A 71 -8.30 -5.18 -22.57
CA ALA A 71 -7.03 -4.45 -22.75
C ALA A 71 -7.11 -3.33 -23.82
N THR A 72 -8.07 -3.43 -24.74
CA THR A 72 -8.35 -2.44 -25.79
C THR A 72 -9.29 -1.31 -25.36
N PHE A 73 -9.75 -1.31 -24.11
CA PHE A 73 -10.67 -0.30 -23.59
C PHE A 73 -10.06 1.10 -23.67
N LYS A 74 -10.83 2.07 -24.16
CA LYS A 74 -10.29 3.42 -24.44
C LYS A 74 -10.24 4.28 -23.20
N GLN A 75 -9.28 5.21 -23.15
CA GLN A 75 -9.13 6.14 -22.04
C GLN A 75 -10.40 6.93 -21.75
N ASN A 76 -11.08 7.45 -22.78
CA ASN A 76 -12.30 8.27 -22.61
C ASN A 76 -13.44 7.44 -21.99
N GLU A 77 -13.60 6.17 -22.43
CA GLU A 77 -14.60 5.27 -21.87
C GLU A 77 -14.29 4.94 -20.39
N LEU A 78 -13.01 4.84 -20.03
CA LEU A 78 -12.58 4.64 -18.64
C LEU A 78 -12.85 5.87 -17.79
N LEU A 79 -12.61 7.08 -18.32
CA LEU A 79 -12.94 8.34 -17.64
C LEU A 79 -14.45 8.46 -17.40
N GLU A 80 -15.29 8.10 -18.37
CA GLU A 80 -16.75 8.06 -18.23
C GLU A 80 -17.18 7.08 -17.13
N LEU A 81 -16.60 5.87 -17.10
CA LEU A 81 -16.87 4.91 -16.03
C LEU A 81 -16.46 5.44 -14.65
N VAL A 82 -15.28 6.06 -14.54
CA VAL A 82 -14.84 6.68 -13.29
C VAL A 82 -15.81 7.77 -12.85
N GLN A 83 -16.29 8.60 -13.79
CA GLN A 83 -17.26 9.64 -13.48
C GLN A 83 -18.61 9.07 -13.01
N LEU A 84 -19.10 7.97 -13.60
CA LEU A 84 -20.29 7.26 -13.13
C LEU A 84 -20.10 6.75 -11.69
N LEU A 85 -18.95 6.14 -11.39
CA LEU A 85 -18.63 5.66 -10.05
C LEU A 85 -18.46 6.80 -9.03
N ASN A 86 -17.87 7.92 -9.44
CA ASN A 86 -17.76 9.12 -8.61
C ASN A 86 -19.14 9.63 -8.18
N ASN A 87 -20.11 9.61 -9.08
CA ASN A 87 -21.46 10.14 -8.85
C ASN A 87 -22.42 9.13 -8.20
N ASP A 88 -22.06 7.85 -8.11
CA ASP A 88 -22.91 6.84 -7.49
C ASP A 88 -22.83 6.91 -5.95
N PRO A 89 -23.88 7.33 -5.24
CA PRO A 89 -23.88 7.44 -3.78
C PRO A 89 -23.74 6.09 -3.06
N ALA A 90 -23.99 4.97 -3.75
CA ALA A 90 -23.83 3.63 -3.20
C ALA A 90 -22.38 3.12 -3.30
N VAL A 91 -21.49 3.81 -4.02
CA VAL A 91 -20.05 3.50 -4.12
C VAL A 91 -19.29 4.41 -3.17
N HIS A 92 -18.59 3.81 -2.22
CA HIS A 92 -17.84 4.53 -1.18
C HIS A 92 -16.34 4.53 -1.45
N GLY A 93 -15.83 3.54 -2.18
CA GLY A 93 -14.43 3.47 -2.58
C GLY A 93 -14.31 3.06 -4.04
N ILE A 94 -13.35 3.66 -4.75
CA ILE A 94 -12.99 3.32 -6.11
C ILE A 94 -11.51 2.94 -6.13
N LEU A 95 -11.23 1.76 -6.66
CA LEU A 95 -9.89 1.27 -6.90
C LEU A 95 -9.70 1.03 -8.40
N VAL A 96 -8.82 1.78 -9.02
CA VAL A 96 -8.32 1.48 -10.37
C VAL A 96 -7.03 0.69 -10.23
N GLN A 97 -7.06 -0.58 -10.63
CA GLN A 97 -5.89 -1.47 -10.47
C GLN A 97 -4.79 -1.07 -11.44
N LEU A 98 -3.62 -0.73 -10.89
CA LEU A 98 -2.40 -0.45 -11.65
C LEU A 98 -1.55 -1.73 -11.83
N PRO A 99 -0.73 -1.80 -12.91
CA PRO A 99 -0.59 -0.79 -13.97
C PRO A 99 -1.74 -0.82 -14.98
N LEU A 100 -1.99 0.32 -15.64
CA LEU A 100 -2.90 0.41 -16.78
C LEU A 100 -2.16 0.07 -18.10
N PRO A 101 -2.89 -0.34 -19.17
CA PRO A 101 -2.33 -0.48 -20.50
C PRO A 101 -1.65 0.82 -20.97
N SER A 102 -0.57 0.73 -21.74
CA SER A 102 0.31 1.86 -22.11
C SER A 102 -0.36 2.99 -22.91
N HIS A 103 -1.52 2.72 -23.53
CA HIS A 103 -2.30 3.73 -24.26
C HIS A 103 -3.25 4.54 -23.36
N ILE A 104 -3.32 4.22 -22.06
CA ILE A 104 -4.11 4.95 -21.06
C ILE A 104 -3.16 5.72 -20.16
N HIS A 105 -3.34 7.02 -20.08
CA HIS A 105 -2.56 7.90 -19.19
C HIS A 105 -3.02 7.73 -17.75
N GLU A 106 -2.23 7.03 -16.94
CA GLU A 106 -2.51 6.74 -15.52
C GLU A 106 -2.83 8.00 -14.72
N PHE A 107 -2.06 9.08 -14.95
CA PHE A 107 -2.25 10.34 -14.24
C PHE A 107 -3.64 10.96 -14.48
N ASP A 108 -4.15 10.91 -15.72
CA ASP A 108 -5.47 11.46 -16.06
C ASP A 108 -6.58 10.68 -15.35
N ILE A 109 -6.43 9.35 -15.27
CA ILE A 109 -7.39 8.50 -14.55
C ILE A 109 -7.36 8.77 -13.05
N LEU A 110 -6.17 8.82 -12.44
CA LEU A 110 -6.04 9.09 -11.01
C LEU A 110 -6.58 10.47 -10.64
N THR A 111 -6.33 11.50 -11.46
CA THR A 111 -6.84 12.87 -11.21
C THR A 111 -8.34 13.00 -11.40
N SER A 112 -8.98 12.10 -12.16
CA SER A 112 -10.43 12.07 -12.36
C SER A 112 -11.22 11.45 -11.19
N LEU A 113 -10.55 10.72 -10.29
CA LEU A 113 -11.18 10.14 -9.11
C LEU A 113 -11.63 11.22 -8.11
N ASN A 114 -12.83 11.02 -7.55
CA ASN A 114 -13.23 11.81 -6.40
C ASN A 114 -12.30 11.49 -5.21
N PRO A 115 -11.58 12.47 -4.65
CA PRO A 115 -10.64 12.23 -3.55
C PRO A 115 -11.24 11.53 -2.32
N LEU A 116 -12.53 11.73 -2.05
CA LEU A 116 -13.23 11.06 -0.95
C LEU A 116 -13.49 9.57 -1.22
N LYS A 117 -13.43 9.15 -2.50
CA LYS A 117 -13.60 7.75 -2.92
C LYS A 117 -12.28 7.10 -3.36
N ASP A 118 -11.19 7.84 -3.37
CA ASP A 118 -9.85 7.33 -3.68
C ASP A 118 -9.30 6.51 -2.50
N VAL A 119 -9.72 5.27 -2.43
CA VAL A 119 -9.36 4.38 -1.31
C VAL A 119 -7.94 3.82 -1.39
N ASP A 120 -7.25 4.00 -2.51
CA ASP A 120 -5.82 3.72 -2.62
C ASP A 120 -4.96 4.92 -2.17
N GLY A 121 -5.57 6.12 -2.06
CA GLY A 121 -4.96 7.34 -1.53
C GLY A 121 -3.92 7.97 -2.46
N LEU A 122 -4.08 7.81 -3.77
CA LEU A 122 -3.07 8.15 -4.78
C LEU A 122 -3.39 9.40 -5.60
N THR A 123 -4.59 9.97 -5.47
CA THR A 123 -4.92 11.23 -6.13
C THR A 123 -3.97 12.35 -5.68
N PRO A 124 -3.64 13.30 -6.55
CA PRO A 124 -2.83 14.46 -6.18
C PRO A 124 -3.39 15.22 -4.97
N TYR A 125 -4.72 15.24 -4.83
CA TYR A 125 -5.37 15.82 -3.66
C TYR A 125 -5.00 15.09 -2.36
N ASN A 126 -5.18 13.77 -2.30
CA ASN A 126 -4.87 12.98 -1.10
C ASN A 126 -3.36 12.98 -0.77
N ILE A 127 -2.51 12.97 -1.79
CA ILE A 127 -1.06 13.12 -1.60
C ILE A 127 -0.71 14.52 -1.06
N GLY A 128 -1.36 15.58 -1.54
CA GLY A 128 -1.19 16.94 -1.00
C GLY A 128 -1.64 17.04 0.47
N MET A 129 -2.80 16.43 0.79
CA MET A 129 -3.30 16.36 2.17
C MET A 129 -2.37 15.54 3.08
N LEU A 130 -1.78 14.44 2.55
CA LEU A 130 -0.77 13.66 3.27
C LEU A 130 0.45 14.52 3.58
N GLN A 131 0.98 15.24 2.59
CA GLN A 131 2.14 16.11 2.79
C GLN A 131 1.87 17.24 3.80
N SER A 132 0.61 17.63 3.96
CA SER A 132 0.16 18.64 4.93
C SER A 132 -0.19 18.05 6.32
N GLY A 133 -0.05 16.75 6.52
CA GLY A 133 -0.35 16.07 7.80
C GLY A 133 -1.83 15.90 8.12
N ILE A 134 -2.75 16.15 7.17
CA ILE A 134 -4.21 16.15 7.38
C ILE A 134 -4.98 15.15 6.51
N ALA A 135 -4.29 14.19 5.87
CA ALA A 135 -4.92 13.21 5.01
C ALA A 135 -5.84 12.25 5.79
N ALA A 136 -7.09 12.13 5.35
CA ALA A 136 -8.03 11.12 5.84
C ALA A 136 -7.83 9.76 5.14
N LEU A 137 -7.58 9.78 3.82
CA LEU A 137 -7.25 8.60 3.01
C LEU A 137 -5.77 8.66 2.64
N LYS A 138 -4.99 7.72 3.19
CA LYS A 138 -3.54 7.65 2.98
C LYS A 138 -3.20 6.46 2.08
N PRO A 139 -2.10 6.51 1.29
CA PRO A 139 -1.65 5.39 0.46
C PRO A 139 -1.56 4.07 1.21
N CYS A 140 -2.16 3.01 0.64
CA CYS A 140 -2.35 1.75 1.35
C CYS A 140 -1.06 1.07 1.79
N THR A 141 -0.07 0.91 0.90
CA THR A 141 1.19 0.24 1.22
C THR A 141 2.01 1.00 2.27
N PRO A 142 2.25 2.31 2.14
CA PRO A 142 2.91 3.10 3.17
C PRO A 142 2.21 3.03 4.53
N SER A 143 0.88 3.19 4.55
CA SER A 143 0.09 3.08 5.78
C SER A 143 0.18 1.70 6.41
N GLY A 144 0.24 0.64 5.59
CA GLY A 144 0.42 -0.73 6.07
C GLY A 144 1.78 -0.96 6.72
N ILE A 145 2.84 -0.30 6.21
CA ILE A 145 4.17 -0.33 6.84
C ILE A 145 4.13 0.34 8.21
N MET A 146 3.52 1.52 8.30
CA MET A 146 3.39 2.22 9.59
C MET A 146 2.57 1.40 10.60
N GLU A 147 1.48 0.75 10.17
CA GLU A 147 0.67 -0.13 11.01
C GLU A 147 1.47 -1.35 11.52
N LEU A 148 2.38 -1.93 10.70
CA LEU A 148 3.31 -2.98 11.13
C LEU A 148 4.25 -2.48 12.23
N LEU A 149 4.88 -1.32 12.02
CA LEU A 149 5.80 -0.72 13.00
C LEU A 149 5.08 -0.44 14.34
N ASP A 150 3.88 0.15 14.27
CA ASP A 150 3.05 0.45 15.45
C ASP A 150 2.67 -0.84 16.22
N TYR A 151 2.22 -1.87 15.51
CA TYR A 151 1.80 -3.14 16.14
C TYR A 151 2.94 -3.81 16.90
N TYR A 152 4.13 -3.84 16.31
CA TYR A 152 5.33 -4.43 16.94
C TYR A 152 6.05 -3.46 17.86
N LYS A 153 5.51 -2.25 18.06
CA LYS A 153 6.09 -1.19 18.92
C LYS A 153 7.53 -0.86 18.54
N ILE A 154 7.78 -0.81 17.24
CA ILE A 154 9.07 -0.37 16.69
C ILE A 154 9.00 1.14 16.58
N ASP A 155 9.60 1.82 17.53
CA ASP A 155 9.71 3.28 17.52
C ASP A 155 10.80 3.69 16.53
N ILE A 156 10.45 4.58 15.61
CA ILE A 156 11.35 5.08 14.57
C ILE A 156 11.82 6.53 14.82
N SER A 157 11.38 7.13 15.93
CA SER A 157 11.80 8.49 16.30
C SER A 157 13.31 8.56 16.45
N GLY A 158 13.93 9.52 15.75
CA GLY A 158 15.39 9.70 15.71
C GLY A 158 16.18 8.69 14.89
N MET A 159 15.51 7.67 14.28
CA MET A 159 16.20 6.68 13.43
C MET A 159 16.61 7.27 12.08
N ASP A 160 17.77 6.85 11.60
CA ASP A 160 18.19 7.00 10.21
C ASP A 160 17.51 5.94 9.34
N VAL A 161 16.56 6.35 8.52
CA VAL A 161 15.78 5.47 7.64
C VAL A 161 16.24 5.62 6.20
N VAL A 162 16.50 4.51 5.53
CA VAL A 162 16.77 4.46 4.08
C VAL A 162 15.63 3.75 3.36
N ILE A 163 15.00 4.44 2.41
CA ILE A 163 13.96 3.89 1.54
C ILE A 163 14.54 3.72 0.13
N VAL A 164 14.69 2.46 -0.32
CA VAL A 164 15.18 2.14 -1.68
C VAL A 164 13.99 2.09 -2.63
N ASN A 165 13.40 3.23 -2.88
CA ASN A 165 12.29 3.47 -3.81
C ASN A 165 11.98 4.97 -3.87
N ARG A 166 11.52 5.48 -5.03
CA ARG A 166 11.05 6.87 -5.19
C ARG A 166 9.71 6.98 -5.93
N SER A 167 8.94 5.88 -5.94
CA SER A 167 7.63 5.86 -6.60
C SER A 167 6.61 6.73 -5.87
N ASN A 168 5.59 7.18 -6.61
CA ASN A 168 4.44 7.87 -6.02
C ASN A 168 3.56 6.91 -5.19
N LEU A 169 3.67 5.60 -5.44
CA LEU A 169 2.89 4.57 -4.75
C LEU A 169 3.45 4.24 -3.36
N VAL A 170 4.78 4.24 -3.20
CA VAL A 170 5.42 3.75 -1.97
C VAL A 170 6.44 4.76 -1.43
N GLY A 171 7.53 5.02 -2.15
CA GLY A 171 8.69 5.71 -1.58
C GLY A 171 8.39 7.12 -1.11
N LYS A 172 7.76 7.95 -1.95
CA LYS A 172 7.43 9.33 -1.59
C LYS A 172 6.41 9.45 -0.45
N PRO A 173 5.24 8.76 -0.50
CA PRO A 173 4.31 8.84 0.62
C PRO A 173 4.84 8.22 1.92
N LEU A 174 5.67 7.17 1.83
CA LEU A 174 6.27 6.58 3.02
C LEU A 174 7.27 7.53 3.69
N LEU A 175 8.07 8.25 2.91
CA LEU A 175 8.96 9.32 3.43
C LEU A 175 8.15 10.29 4.30
N THR A 176 7.01 10.78 3.79
CA THR A 176 6.17 11.73 4.54
C THR A 176 5.66 11.13 5.85
N LEU A 177 5.14 9.89 5.81
CA LEU A 177 4.64 9.20 7.02
C LEU A 177 5.72 8.95 8.06
N MET A 178 6.95 8.67 7.64
CA MET A 178 8.06 8.45 8.56
C MET A 178 8.61 9.77 9.14
N LEU A 179 8.60 10.85 8.36
CA LEU A 179 8.89 12.20 8.87
C LEU A 179 7.86 12.64 9.93
N GLU A 180 6.56 12.32 9.76
CA GLU A 180 5.53 12.56 10.78
C GLU A 180 5.78 11.81 12.11
N ARG A 181 6.73 10.86 12.12
CA ARG A 181 7.16 10.08 13.28
C ARG A 181 8.61 10.40 13.70
N ASP A 182 9.08 11.59 13.37
CA ASP A 182 10.39 12.11 13.76
C ASP A 182 11.60 11.28 13.26
N ALA A 183 11.45 10.50 12.19
CA ALA A 183 12.55 9.79 11.56
C ALA A 183 13.34 10.69 10.61
N THR A 184 14.66 10.49 10.50
CA THR A 184 15.50 11.07 9.45
C THR A 184 15.46 10.16 8.22
N VAL A 185 14.91 10.62 7.09
CA VAL A 185 14.65 9.73 5.95
C VAL A 185 15.49 10.08 4.72
N THR A 186 16.18 9.08 4.20
CA THR A 186 16.92 9.17 2.93
C THR A 186 16.24 8.33 1.85
N ILE A 187 15.84 8.96 0.74
CA ILE A 187 15.34 8.26 -0.46
C ILE A 187 16.52 7.86 -1.35
N CYS A 188 16.60 6.56 -1.66
CA CYS A 188 17.56 6.00 -2.60
C CYS A 188 16.87 5.42 -3.84
N HIS A 189 17.58 5.44 -4.97
CA HIS A 189 17.07 5.00 -6.26
C HIS A 189 18.21 4.59 -7.21
N SER A 190 17.91 4.15 -8.42
CA SER A 190 18.88 3.67 -9.42
C SER A 190 19.99 4.66 -9.83
N LYS A 191 19.91 5.92 -9.44
CA LYS A 191 20.92 6.97 -9.68
C LYS A 191 21.64 7.41 -8.40
N THR A 192 21.29 6.81 -7.25
CA THR A 192 21.94 7.13 -5.98
C THR A 192 23.39 6.65 -6.01
N LYS A 193 24.31 7.54 -5.71
CA LYS A 193 25.73 7.23 -5.49
C LYS A 193 25.91 6.66 -4.08
N ASP A 194 26.86 5.78 -3.93
CA ASP A 194 27.29 5.22 -2.63
C ASP A 194 26.13 4.59 -1.83
N LEU A 195 25.23 3.87 -2.54
CA LEU A 195 24.06 3.24 -1.96
C LEU A 195 24.43 2.34 -0.76
N ASN A 196 25.50 1.56 -0.88
CA ASN A 196 25.93 0.63 0.17
C ASN A 196 26.35 1.36 1.46
N GLU A 197 26.95 2.54 1.36
CA GLU A 197 27.32 3.34 2.51
C GLU A 197 26.08 3.84 3.24
N LYS A 198 25.07 4.36 2.50
CA LYS A 198 23.80 4.79 3.07
C LYS A 198 23.08 3.66 3.79
N LEU A 199 23.03 2.48 3.18
CA LEU A 199 22.40 1.29 3.76
C LEU A 199 23.10 0.82 5.05
N ARG A 200 24.46 0.85 5.08
CA ARG A 200 25.21 0.45 6.28
C ARG A 200 25.00 1.34 7.49
N ASN A 201 24.66 2.60 7.26
CA ASN A 201 24.44 3.56 8.35
C ASN A 201 22.97 3.58 8.83
N ALA A 202 22.05 3.00 8.07
CA ALA A 202 20.62 3.02 8.37
C ALA A 202 20.22 2.15 9.57
N ASP A 203 19.37 2.67 10.45
CA ASP A 203 18.71 1.94 11.54
C ASP A 203 17.52 1.10 11.01
N LEU A 204 16.84 1.65 9.99
CA LEU A 204 15.76 0.98 9.30
C LEU A 204 15.94 1.09 7.78
N VAL A 205 15.81 -0.02 7.09
CA VAL A 205 15.84 -0.09 5.62
C VAL A 205 14.52 -0.59 5.08
N VAL A 206 13.95 0.17 4.15
CA VAL A 206 12.76 -0.24 3.37
C VAL A 206 13.17 -0.47 1.93
N THR A 207 12.92 -1.66 1.41
CA THR A 207 13.15 -2.00 -0.01
C THR A 207 11.83 -2.16 -0.74
N ALA A 208 11.68 -1.53 -1.91
CA ALA A 208 10.48 -1.61 -2.73
C ALA A 208 10.84 -1.55 -4.23
N VAL A 209 11.81 -2.36 -4.64
CA VAL A 209 12.31 -2.39 -6.02
C VAL A 209 11.53 -3.40 -6.87
N GLY A 210 11.22 -4.57 -6.34
CA GLY A 210 10.46 -5.62 -7.02
C GLY A 210 11.20 -6.25 -8.21
N ASN A 211 12.51 -6.07 -8.30
CA ASN A 211 13.34 -6.62 -9.37
C ASN A 211 14.71 -7.04 -8.85
N ARG A 212 14.85 -8.32 -8.54
CA ARG A 212 16.08 -8.90 -7.97
C ARG A 212 17.29 -8.86 -8.89
N GLN A 213 17.11 -8.77 -10.20
CA GLN A 213 18.23 -8.61 -11.15
C GLN A 213 18.85 -7.21 -11.04
N ARG A 214 18.06 -6.21 -10.68
CA ARG A 214 18.51 -4.83 -10.51
C ARG A 214 19.01 -4.52 -9.10
N PHE A 215 18.43 -5.17 -8.10
CA PHE A 215 18.77 -4.94 -6.70
C PHE A 215 18.41 -6.16 -5.86
N THR A 216 19.34 -6.55 -5.01
CA THR A 216 19.13 -7.54 -3.94
C THR A 216 19.88 -7.03 -2.71
N LEU A 217 19.16 -6.81 -1.59
CA LEU A 217 19.76 -6.45 -0.33
C LEU A 217 20.41 -7.68 0.30
N THR A 218 21.66 -7.59 0.67
CA THR A 218 22.45 -8.66 1.28
C THR A 218 23.03 -8.23 2.64
N ALA A 219 23.43 -9.18 3.48
CA ALA A 219 23.90 -8.92 4.84
C ALA A 219 25.11 -7.96 4.91
N ASN A 220 26.00 -7.95 3.92
CA ASN A 220 27.14 -7.03 3.88
C ASN A 220 26.79 -5.58 3.58
N MET A 221 25.55 -5.32 3.17
CA MET A 221 25.04 -3.98 2.87
C MET A 221 24.35 -3.29 4.05
N VAL A 222 24.20 -3.99 5.17
CA VAL A 222 23.48 -3.47 6.34
C VAL A 222 24.32 -3.65 7.62
N LYS A 223 24.06 -2.84 8.64
CA LYS A 223 24.67 -2.98 9.96
C LYS A 223 23.96 -4.05 10.80
N GLU A 224 24.55 -4.39 11.93
CA GLU A 224 23.91 -5.23 12.94
C GLU A 224 22.67 -4.54 13.54
N ASP A 225 21.70 -5.32 13.98
CA ASP A 225 20.46 -4.87 14.64
C ASP A 225 19.55 -3.97 13.79
N VAL A 226 19.78 -3.87 12.48
CA VAL A 226 18.94 -3.10 11.55
C VAL A 226 17.50 -3.64 11.52
N VAL A 227 16.51 -2.75 11.35
CA VAL A 227 15.12 -3.12 11.04
C VAL A 227 14.94 -3.18 9.53
N ILE A 228 14.36 -4.26 9.00
CA ILE A 228 14.19 -4.45 7.55
C ILE A 228 12.71 -4.63 7.20
N ILE A 229 12.22 -3.76 6.30
CA ILE A 229 10.89 -3.84 5.70
C ILE A 229 11.04 -4.12 4.20
N ASP A 230 10.69 -5.33 3.78
CA ASP A 230 10.70 -5.73 2.37
C ASP A 230 9.30 -5.61 1.76
N VAL A 231 9.17 -4.68 0.83
CA VAL A 231 7.95 -4.42 0.04
C VAL A 231 8.05 -5.02 -1.36
N GLY A 232 9.27 -5.41 -1.77
CA GLY A 232 9.54 -5.95 -3.08
C GLY A 232 8.70 -7.19 -3.38
N ILE A 233 8.19 -7.28 -4.60
CA ILE A 233 7.48 -8.47 -5.10
C ILE A 233 8.13 -8.89 -6.40
N ALA A 234 8.81 -10.01 -6.38
CA ALA A 234 9.46 -10.62 -7.53
C ALA A 234 9.15 -12.12 -7.58
N ARG A 235 9.45 -12.77 -8.70
CA ARG A 235 9.42 -14.23 -8.83
C ARG A 235 10.83 -14.73 -9.10
N LEU A 236 11.29 -15.66 -8.29
CA LEU A 236 12.55 -16.38 -8.46
C LEU A 236 12.23 -17.88 -8.53
N ASN A 237 12.58 -18.53 -9.63
CA ASN A 237 12.30 -19.96 -9.83
C ASN A 237 10.82 -20.34 -9.58
N GLY A 238 9.88 -19.50 -10.03
CA GLY A 238 8.45 -19.69 -9.86
C GLY A 238 7.90 -19.35 -8.49
N ARG A 239 8.74 -19.09 -7.48
CA ARG A 239 8.34 -18.73 -6.11
C ARG A 239 8.30 -17.22 -5.93
N LEU A 240 7.33 -16.76 -5.17
CA LEU A 240 7.23 -15.36 -4.76
C LEU A 240 8.34 -15.03 -3.78
N THR A 241 9.03 -13.93 -4.00
CA THR A 241 10.14 -13.44 -3.16
C THR A 241 10.14 -11.92 -3.11
N GLY A 242 10.84 -11.36 -2.14
CA GLY A 242 11.10 -9.93 -2.04
C GLY A 242 12.44 -9.50 -2.65
N ASP A 243 12.92 -8.36 -2.22
CA ASP A 243 14.19 -7.76 -2.64
C ASP A 243 15.40 -8.27 -1.84
N LEU A 244 15.19 -9.10 -0.80
CA LEU A 244 16.25 -9.52 0.12
C LEU A 244 16.89 -10.86 -0.28
N ASP A 245 18.17 -11.01 0.00
CA ASP A 245 18.75 -12.30 0.36
C ASP A 245 18.36 -12.59 1.82
N PHE A 246 17.14 -13.13 1.99
CA PHE A 246 16.45 -13.20 3.25
C PHE A 246 17.24 -13.93 4.34
N ASP A 247 17.82 -15.08 4.00
CA ASP A 247 18.52 -15.91 4.98
C ASP A 247 19.81 -15.23 5.49
N SER A 248 20.53 -14.52 4.63
CA SER A 248 21.73 -13.79 5.04
C SER A 248 21.39 -12.55 5.86
N VAL A 249 20.39 -11.74 5.43
CA VAL A 249 19.99 -10.51 6.10
C VAL A 249 19.36 -10.79 7.47
N LYS A 250 18.61 -11.88 7.59
CA LYS A 250 17.98 -12.32 8.83
C LYS A 250 18.99 -12.57 9.98
N GLN A 251 20.24 -12.88 9.65
CA GLN A 251 21.28 -13.09 10.66
C GLN A 251 21.75 -11.78 11.32
N LYS A 252 21.57 -10.66 10.65
CA LYS A 252 21.99 -9.33 11.10
C LYS A 252 20.87 -8.45 11.63
N ALA A 253 19.67 -8.58 11.03
CA ALA A 253 18.54 -7.75 11.39
C ALA A 253 18.02 -8.05 12.81
N SER A 254 17.52 -7.02 13.49
CA SER A 254 16.73 -7.17 14.72
C SER A 254 15.29 -7.57 14.42
N TRP A 255 14.71 -6.98 13.37
CA TRP A 255 13.37 -7.23 12.85
C TRP A 255 13.37 -7.32 11.33
N ILE A 256 12.54 -8.20 10.77
CA ILE A 256 12.48 -8.39 9.32
C ILE A 256 11.07 -8.82 8.87
N THR A 257 10.57 -8.26 7.77
CA THR A 257 9.33 -8.72 7.12
C THR A 257 9.62 -9.90 6.17
N PRO A 258 8.79 -10.96 6.15
CA PRO A 258 8.90 -12.01 5.14
C PRO A 258 8.17 -11.64 3.85
N VAL A 259 8.60 -12.21 2.72
CA VAL A 259 7.86 -12.20 1.44
C VAL A 259 7.76 -13.65 0.94
N PRO A 260 6.54 -14.21 0.83
CA PRO A 260 5.23 -13.68 1.18
C PRO A 260 4.96 -13.63 2.69
N GLY A 261 3.93 -12.89 3.09
CA GLY A 261 3.44 -12.87 4.47
C GLY A 261 3.71 -11.57 5.26
N GLY A 262 4.39 -10.60 4.64
CA GLY A 262 4.66 -9.27 5.20
C GLY A 262 3.74 -8.18 4.64
N VAL A 263 4.34 -7.15 4.06
CA VAL A 263 3.70 -5.89 3.64
C VAL A 263 2.54 -6.07 2.64
N GLY A 264 2.62 -7.03 1.71
CA GLY A 264 1.57 -7.24 0.72
C GLY A 264 0.19 -7.57 1.30
N LEU A 265 0.12 -8.19 2.49
CA LEU A 265 -1.14 -8.42 3.21
C LEU A 265 -1.68 -7.12 3.82
N MET A 266 -0.79 -6.26 4.27
CA MET A 266 -1.15 -4.98 4.87
C MET A 266 -1.74 -4.03 3.83
N THR A 267 -1.21 -3.98 2.61
CA THR A 267 -1.78 -3.17 1.51
C THR A 267 -3.27 -3.48 1.31
N ARG A 268 -3.65 -4.77 1.32
CA ARG A 268 -5.05 -5.18 1.18
C ARG A 268 -5.89 -4.79 2.40
N ALA A 269 -5.38 -4.99 3.60
CA ALA A 269 -6.09 -4.62 4.83
C ALA A 269 -6.32 -3.10 4.93
N MET A 270 -5.33 -2.29 4.53
CA MET A 270 -5.45 -0.84 4.52
C MET A 270 -6.45 -0.32 3.48
N LEU A 271 -6.56 -0.99 2.32
CA LEU A 271 -7.61 -0.70 1.33
C LEU A 271 -9.02 -0.82 1.94
N LEU A 272 -9.25 -1.87 2.72
CA LEU A 272 -10.53 -2.08 3.40
C LEU A 272 -10.77 -1.00 4.49
N LYS A 273 -9.74 -0.65 5.24
CA LYS A 273 -9.77 0.44 6.23
C LYS A 273 -10.11 1.77 5.56
N ASN A 274 -9.46 2.10 4.44
CA ASN A 274 -9.77 3.31 3.68
C ASN A 274 -11.20 3.31 3.13
N THR A 275 -11.71 2.16 2.65
CA THR A 275 -13.10 2.06 2.16
C THR A 275 -14.13 2.38 3.26
N VAL A 276 -13.90 1.90 4.46
CA VAL A 276 -14.76 2.20 5.63
C VAL A 276 -14.61 3.66 6.06
N THR A 277 -13.40 4.19 6.05
CA THR A 277 -13.15 5.62 6.32
C THR A 277 -13.88 6.51 5.31
N ALA A 278 -13.77 6.22 4.02
CA ALA A 278 -14.49 6.93 2.96
C ALA A 278 -16.01 6.90 3.16
N ALA A 279 -16.59 5.72 3.45
CA ALA A 279 -18.00 5.58 3.74
C ALA A 279 -18.44 6.42 4.96
N SER A 280 -17.60 6.51 5.98
CA SER A 280 -17.85 7.32 7.17
C SER A 280 -17.82 8.82 6.87
N LEU A 281 -16.87 9.26 6.06
CA LEU A 281 -16.74 10.67 5.64
C LEU A 281 -17.92 11.11 4.78
N MET A 282 -18.27 10.36 3.74
CA MET A 282 -19.41 10.64 2.87
C MET A 282 -20.72 10.75 3.66
N LYS A 283 -20.91 9.89 4.68
CA LYS A 283 -22.08 10.00 5.55
C LYS A 283 -22.12 11.30 6.35
N ARG A 284 -20.97 11.81 6.81
CA ARG A 284 -20.92 13.08 7.55
C ARG A 284 -21.29 14.25 6.67
N GLU A 285 -20.80 14.27 5.42
CA GLU A 285 -21.13 15.32 4.45
C GLU A 285 -22.62 15.35 4.09
N MET A 286 -23.29 14.20 3.99
CA MET A 286 -24.74 14.13 3.74
C MET A 286 -25.60 14.66 4.90
N ARG A 287 -25.03 14.90 6.07
CA ARG A 287 -25.75 15.39 7.25
C ARG A 287 -25.56 16.90 7.51
N MET A 288 -24.62 17.51 6.83
CA MET A 288 -24.39 18.98 6.84
C MET A 288 -25.17 19.69 5.75
#